data_726387638d42c5f836d7a9189769bda8
#
_entry.id   726387638d42c5f836d7a9189769bda8
#
_cell.length_a   1.000
_cell.length_b   1.000
_cell.length_c   1.000
_cell.angle_alpha   90.00
_cell.angle_beta   90.00
_cell.angle_gamma   90.00
#
_symmetry.space_group_name_H-M   'P 1'
#
loop_
_entity.id
_entity.type
_entity.pdbx_description
1 polymer ?
#
loop_
_entity_poly.entity_id
_entity_poly.type
_entity_poly.pdbx_seq_one_letter_code
_entity_poly.pdbx_strand_id
1 'polypeptide(L)'
;GNMKFMLNGAVTLGTRDGANVEIGELVGEDNIYFFGESSEQVIEHYKNADYCAKDYYTKDEDIHTAVDFLISEQMLEAGDEETLTQLHKELINKDWFMTLLDLKEYIARKEQVLNDYADRKKWAKKMLINIAKAGFFSSDRTIAQYNEEIWKL
;
A
#
# COMPACT_ATOMS: atom_id res chain seq x y z
N GLY A 1 -10.40 2.25 5.17
CA GLY A 1 -9.64 1.83 6.37
C GLY A 1 -8.59 2.82 6.83
N ASN A 2 -7.71 3.34 5.93
CA ASN A 2 -6.49 4.11 6.28
C ASN A 2 -6.75 5.28 7.24
N MET A 3 -7.77 6.09 6.97
CA MET A 3 -8.11 7.24 7.82
C MET A 3 -8.48 6.84 9.25
N LYS A 4 -9.20 5.70 9.42
CA LYS A 4 -9.54 5.16 10.74
C LYS A 4 -8.31 4.60 11.45
N PHE A 5 -7.42 3.94 10.74
CA PHE A 5 -6.14 3.48 11.28
C PHE A 5 -5.27 4.67 11.70
N MET A 6 -5.17 5.72 10.87
CA MET A 6 -4.46 6.97 11.16
C MET A 6 -4.96 7.61 12.47
N LEU A 7 -6.28 7.70 12.66
CA LEU A 7 -6.90 8.23 13.88
C LEU A 7 -6.50 7.42 15.13
N ASN A 8 -6.23 6.13 14.96
CA ASN A 8 -5.77 5.24 16.02
C ASN A 8 -4.24 5.15 16.13
N GLY A 9 -3.52 6.02 15.44
CA GLY A 9 -2.07 6.15 15.53
C GLY A 9 -1.29 5.15 14.66
N ALA A 10 -1.94 4.43 13.75
CA ALA A 10 -1.21 3.62 12.79
C ALA A 10 -0.47 4.51 11.79
N VAL A 11 0.80 4.19 11.56
CA VAL A 11 1.61 4.82 10.52
C VAL A 11 1.42 4.02 9.23
N THR A 12 1.03 4.68 8.15
CA THR A 12 0.72 4.02 6.88
C THR A 12 2.01 3.56 6.17
N LEU A 13 2.00 2.33 5.70
CA LEU A 13 2.88 1.81 4.65
C LEU A 13 1.99 1.50 3.45
N GLY A 14 2.18 2.17 2.32
CA GLY A 14 1.29 2.02 1.16
C GLY A 14 1.83 2.66 -0.10
N THR A 15 1.15 2.41 -1.20
CA THR A 15 1.40 3.02 -2.51
C THR A 15 0.93 4.47 -2.55
N ARG A 16 1.46 5.25 -3.52
CA ARG A 16 1.12 6.68 -3.71
C ARG A 16 -0.19 6.83 -4.50
N ASP A 17 -1.27 6.31 -3.93
CA ASP A 17 -2.60 6.39 -4.52
C ASP A 17 -3.69 6.68 -3.48
N GLY A 18 -4.86 7.09 -3.96
CA GLY A 18 -6.04 7.33 -3.15
C GLY A 18 -5.75 8.15 -1.88
N ALA A 19 -6.32 7.74 -0.76
CA ALA A 19 -6.19 8.43 0.52
C ALA A 19 -4.74 8.50 1.07
N ASN A 20 -3.82 7.66 0.59
CA ASN A 20 -2.43 7.70 1.03
C ASN A 20 -1.73 8.99 0.60
N VAL A 21 -2.08 9.54 -0.58
CA VAL A 21 -1.55 10.82 -1.07
C VAL A 21 -1.93 11.95 -0.11
N GLU A 22 -3.23 12.06 0.20
CA GLU A 22 -3.73 13.08 1.13
C GLU A 22 -3.15 12.92 2.54
N ILE A 23 -3.02 11.68 3.04
CA ILE A 23 -2.37 11.42 4.32
C ILE A 23 -0.91 11.90 4.29
N GLY A 24 -0.17 11.58 3.22
CA GLY A 24 1.22 11.99 3.06
C GLY A 24 1.40 13.50 3.06
N GLU A 25 0.53 14.23 2.35
CA GLU A 25 0.52 15.69 2.32
C GLU A 25 0.27 16.29 3.70
N LEU A 26 -0.64 15.68 4.48
CA LEU A 26 -0.99 16.16 5.82
C LEU A 26 0.09 15.91 6.86
N VAL A 27 0.70 14.72 6.85
CA VAL A 27 1.64 14.31 7.91
C VAL A 27 3.10 14.58 7.55
N GLY A 28 3.40 14.75 6.26
CA GLY A 28 4.74 14.87 5.72
C GLY A 28 5.44 13.51 5.53
N GLU A 29 6.37 13.45 4.58
CA GLU A 29 7.09 12.25 4.14
C GLU A 29 7.79 11.47 5.28
N ASP A 30 8.18 12.16 6.34
CA ASP A 30 8.82 11.54 7.52
C ASP A 30 7.85 10.70 8.37
N ASN A 31 6.54 10.82 8.17
CA ASN A 31 5.52 10.24 9.03
C ASN A 31 4.59 9.24 8.30
N ILE A 32 4.98 8.85 7.11
CA ILE A 32 4.35 7.84 6.26
C ILE A 32 5.46 7.08 5.51
N TYR A 33 5.18 5.88 5.04
CA TYR A 33 6.10 5.11 4.21
C TYR A 33 5.44 4.79 2.89
N PHE A 34 6.03 5.28 1.81
CA PHE A 34 5.58 4.96 0.46
C PHE A 34 6.49 3.93 -0.19
N PHE A 35 5.89 3.10 -1.02
CA PHE A 35 6.56 2.18 -1.92
C PHE A 35 5.81 2.13 -3.25
N GLY A 36 6.47 1.53 -4.26
CA GLY A 36 5.91 1.34 -5.58
C GLY A 36 5.94 2.60 -6.45
N GLU A 37 5.54 2.42 -7.68
CA GLU A 37 5.52 3.48 -8.67
C GLU A 37 4.40 4.50 -8.44
N SER A 38 4.56 5.69 -9.03
CA SER A 38 3.52 6.71 -8.99
C SER A 38 2.33 6.32 -9.87
N SER A 39 1.18 6.93 -9.62
CA SER A 39 -0.02 6.72 -10.45
C SER A 39 0.23 7.02 -11.93
N GLU A 40 1.05 8.03 -12.23
CA GLU A 40 1.41 8.42 -13.59
C GLU A 40 2.23 7.32 -14.28
N GLN A 41 3.22 6.74 -13.59
CA GLN A 41 4.04 5.64 -14.09
C GLN A 41 3.20 4.38 -14.35
N VAL A 42 2.33 4.02 -13.41
CA VAL A 42 1.39 2.89 -13.57
C VAL A 42 0.47 3.10 -14.78
N ILE A 43 -0.09 4.31 -14.95
CA ILE A 43 -0.91 4.65 -16.11
C ILE A 43 -0.09 4.53 -17.42
N GLU A 44 1.17 4.90 -17.39
CA GLU A 44 2.06 4.78 -18.55
C GLU A 44 2.33 3.32 -18.92
N HIS A 45 2.57 2.45 -17.93
CA HIS A 45 2.66 1.00 -18.14
C HIS A 45 1.41 0.41 -18.79
N TYR A 46 0.22 0.83 -18.34
CA TYR A 46 -1.04 0.40 -18.98
C TYR A 46 -1.17 0.89 -20.42
N LYS A 47 -0.76 2.13 -20.72
CA LYS A 47 -0.82 2.69 -22.08
C LYS A 47 0.15 2.00 -23.04
N ASN A 48 1.35 1.69 -22.55
CA ASN A 48 2.41 1.09 -23.34
C ASN A 48 2.27 -0.44 -23.44
N ALA A 49 1.47 -1.05 -22.55
CA ALA A 49 1.34 -2.50 -22.40
C ALA A 49 2.71 -3.19 -22.23
N ASP A 50 3.62 -2.56 -21.48
CA ASP A 50 5.00 -3.00 -21.30
C ASP A 50 5.25 -3.77 -20.01
N TYR A 51 4.26 -3.87 -19.12
CA TYR A 51 4.30 -4.71 -17.94
C TYR A 51 3.94 -6.17 -18.26
N CYS A 52 4.81 -7.10 -17.84
CA CYS A 52 4.57 -8.54 -17.96
C CYS A 52 4.90 -9.23 -16.64
N ALA A 53 3.88 -9.58 -15.87
CA ALA A 53 4.01 -10.24 -14.56
C ALA A 53 4.87 -11.51 -14.62
N LYS A 54 4.71 -12.32 -15.69
CA LYS A 54 5.47 -13.54 -15.90
C LYS A 54 6.98 -13.31 -16.00
N ASP A 55 7.39 -12.16 -16.50
CA ASP A 55 8.81 -11.79 -16.60
C ASP A 55 9.42 -11.57 -15.22
N TYR A 56 8.70 -10.89 -14.33
CA TYR A 56 9.12 -10.71 -12.93
C TYR A 56 9.21 -12.04 -12.20
N TYR A 57 8.17 -12.86 -12.32
CA TYR A 57 8.12 -14.19 -11.72
C TYR A 57 9.25 -15.10 -12.19
N THR A 58 9.59 -15.10 -13.50
CA THR A 58 10.60 -16.01 -14.05
C THR A 58 12.04 -15.54 -13.90
N LYS A 59 12.27 -14.21 -13.81
CA LYS A 59 13.62 -13.63 -13.78
C LYS A 59 14.13 -13.35 -12.36
N ASP A 60 13.24 -13.35 -11.37
CA ASP A 60 13.55 -12.98 -10.00
C ASP A 60 13.22 -14.13 -9.04
N GLU A 61 14.26 -14.69 -8.41
CA GLU A 61 14.13 -15.87 -7.52
C GLU A 61 13.35 -15.56 -6.24
N ASP A 62 13.47 -14.35 -5.72
CA ASP A 62 12.74 -13.93 -4.51
C ASP A 62 11.24 -13.80 -4.80
N ILE A 63 10.90 -13.19 -5.94
CA ILE A 63 9.50 -13.07 -6.40
C ILE A 63 8.92 -14.45 -6.69
N HIS A 64 9.68 -15.30 -7.41
CA HIS A 64 9.29 -16.68 -7.67
C HIS A 64 8.95 -17.42 -6.38
N THR A 65 9.87 -17.41 -5.43
CA THR A 65 9.71 -18.07 -4.14
C THR A 65 8.50 -17.54 -3.36
N ALA A 66 8.31 -16.23 -3.34
CA ALA A 66 7.18 -15.59 -2.64
C ALA A 66 5.83 -15.96 -3.28
N VAL A 67 5.75 -16.01 -4.61
CA VAL A 67 4.54 -16.37 -5.33
C VAL A 67 4.23 -17.86 -5.16
N ASP A 68 5.24 -18.72 -5.29
CA ASP A 68 5.06 -20.18 -5.13
C ASP A 68 4.74 -20.59 -3.70
N PHE A 69 5.08 -19.76 -2.71
CA PHE A 69 4.66 -19.99 -1.33
C PHE A 69 3.13 -20.09 -1.20
N LEU A 70 2.36 -19.38 -2.04
CA LEU A 70 0.89 -19.45 -2.04
C LEU A 70 0.33 -20.85 -2.28
N ILE A 71 1.06 -21.68 -3.04
CA ILE A 71 0.69 -23.07 -3.35
C ILE A 71 1.57 -24.09 -2.63
N SER A 72 2.33 -23.66 -1.60
CA SER A 72 3.06 -24.57 -0.73
C SER A 72 2.12 -25.44 0.10
N GLU A 73 2.59 -26.61 0.48
CA GLU A 73 1.84 -27.53 1.37
C GLU A 73 1.32 -26.80 2.63
N GLN A 74 2.17 -25.98 3.25
CA GLN A 74 1.82 -25.19 4.42
C GLN A 74 0.65 -24.22 4.18
N MET A 75 0.60 -23.55 3.03
CA MET A 75 -0.48 -22.62 2.70
C MET A 75 -1.76 -23.37 2.31
N LEU A 76 -1.64 -24.47 1.56
CA LEU A 76 -2.79 -25.27 1.15
C LEU A 76 -3.47 -25.98 2.33
N GLU A 77 -2.70 -26.36 3.37
CA GLU A 77 -3.28 -26.88 4.62
C GLU A 77 -4.02 -25.81 5.44
N ALA A 78 -3.58 -24.55 5.37
CA ALA A 78 -4.14 -23.44 6.14
C ALA A 78 -5.30 -22.73 5.46
N GLY A 79 -5.39 -22.82 4.12
CA GLY A 79 -6.33 -22.07 3.30
C GLY A 79 -7.14 -22.93 2.35
N ASP A 80 -7.93 -22.27 1.51
CA ASP A 80 -8.69 -22.92 0.45
C ASP A 80 -7.82 -23.14 -0.79
N GLU A 81 -7.61 -24.40 -1.18
CA GLU A 81 -6.72 -24.79 -2.27
C GLU A 81 -7.13 -24.17 -3.61
N GLU A 82 -8.43 -24.14 -3.92
CA GLU A 82 -8.93 -23.60 -5.18
C GLU A 82 -8.63 -22.10 -5.27
N THR A 83 -8.94 -21.35 -4.22
CA THR A 83 -8.72 -19.91 -4.14
C THR A 83 -7.23 -19.56 -4.19
N LEU A 84 -6.37 -20.28 -3.46
CA LEU A 84 -4.93 -20.05 -3.46
C LEU A 84 -4.29 -20.35 -4.83
N THR A 85 -4.71 -21.44 -5.45
CA THR A 85 -4.25 -21.81 -6.79
C THR A 85 -4.70 -20.81 -7.84
N GLN A 86 -5.92 -20.30 -7.73
CA GLN A 86 -6.41 -19.25 -8.62
C GLN A 86 -5.63 -17.95 -8.44
N LEU A 87 -5.39 -17.52 -7.20
CA LEU A 87 -4.59 -16.33 -6.90
C LEU A 87 -3.18 -16.43 -7.46
N HIS A 88 -2.51 -17.58 -7.28
CA HIS A 88 -1.20 -17.85 -7.84
C HIS A 88 -1.19 -17.67 -9.38
N LYS A 89 -2.17 -18.26 -10.07
CA LYS A 89 -2.32 -18.14 -11.52
C LYS A 89 -2.59 -16.70 -11.97
N GLU A 90 -3.43 -15.98 -11.24
CA GLU A 90 -3.76 -14.58 -11.57
C GLU A 90 -2.53 -13.67 -11.41
N LEU A 91 -1.74 -13.85 -10.35
CA LEU A 91 -0.50 -13.08 -10.14
C LEU A 91 0.51 -13.31 -11.27
N ILE A 92 0.70 -14.55 -11.74
CA ILE A 92 1.68 -14.85 -12.79
C ILE A 92 1.22 -14.37 -14.17
N ASN A 93 -0.09 -14.47 -14.47
CA ASN A 93 -0.58 -14.24 -15.82
C ASN A 93 -1.17 -12.86 -16.07
N LYS A 94 -1.68 -12.20 -15.04
CA LYS A 94 -2.40 -10.93 -15.19
C LYS A 94 -1.83 -9.82 -14.32
N ASP A 95 -1.75 -10.08 -13.01
CA ASP A 95 -1.30 -9.11 -11.99
C ASP A 95 -1.79 -7.68 -12.28
N TRP A 96 -3.11 -7.51 -12.30
CA TRP A 96 -3.78 -6.26 -12.67
C TRP A 96 -3.31 -5.02 -11.89
N PHE A 97 -2.74 -5.22 -10.73
CA PHE A 97 -2.26 -4.14 -9.86
C PHE A 97 -0.74 -3.98 -9.89
N MET A 98 -0.04 -4.69 -10.79
CA MET A 98 1.43 -4.67 -10.89
C MET A 98 2.13 -4.97 -9.55
N THR A 99 1.54 -5.89 -8.78
CA THR A 99 2.00 -6.26 -7.44
C THR A 99 3.43 -6.78 -7.43
N LEU A 100 3.80 -7.56 -8.47
CA LEU A 100 5.15 -8.13 -8.58
C LEU A 100 6.20 -7.06 -8.92
N LEU A 101 5.82 -5.98 -9.59
CA LEU A 101 6.67 -4.82 -9.83
C LEU A 101 7.06 -4.15 -8.51
N ASP A 102 6.08 -3.94 -7.63
CA ASP A 102 6.26 -3.20 -6.39
C ASP A 102 6.84 -4.04 -5.23
N LEU A 103 6.85 -5.37 -5.36
CA LEU A 103 7.12 -6.29 -4.24
C LEU A 103 8.48 -6.05 -3.58
N LYS A 104 9.54 -5.81 -4.35
CA LYS A 104 10.88 -5.57 -3.79
C LYS A 104 10.97 -4.26 -3.02
N GLU A 105 10.36 -3.22 -3.54
CA GLU A 105 10.33 -1.94 -2.82
C GLU A 105 9.47 -2.04 -1.57
N TYR A 106 8.34 -2.73 -1.62
CA TYR A 106 7.54 -3.05 -0.43
C TYR A 106 8.37 -3.75 0.64
N ILE A 107 9.15 -4.79 0.28
CA ILE A 107 10.00 -5.53 1.24
C ILE A 107 11.01 -4.59 1.87
N ALA A 108 11.71 -3.80 1.08
CA ALA A 108 12.71 -2.85 1.58
C ALA A 108 12.09 -1.79 2.52
N ARG A 109 10.92 -1.26 2.15
CA ARG A 109 10.18 -0.31 3.00
C ARG A 109 9.65 -0.94 4.27
N LYS A 110 9.14 -2.16 4.20
CA LYS A 110 8.71 -2.94 5.38
C LYS A 110 9.87 -3.12 6.37
N GLU A 111 11.06 -3.47 5.90
CA GLU A 111 12.25 -3.59 6.75
C GLU A 111 12.62 -2.26 7.40
N GLN A 112 12.56 -1.16 6.65
CA GLN A 112 12.75 0.18 7.20
C GLN A 112 11.73 0.49 8.31
N VAL A 113 10.45 0.17 8.08
CA VAL A 113 9.38 0.34 9.09
C VAL A 113 9.71 -0.43 10.37
N LEU A 114 10.12 -1.70 10.25
CA LEU A 114 10.47 -2.54 11.39
C LEU A 114 11.68 -2.00 12.16
N ASN A 115 12.69 -1.51 11.46
CA ASN A 115 13.87 -0.87 12.06
C ASN A 115 13.51 0.44 12.76
N ASP A 116 12.71 1.30 12.13
CA ASP A 116 12.25 2.56 12.72
C ASP A 116 11.34 2.32 13.95
N TYR A 117 10.56 1.24 13.93
CA TYR A 117 9.72 0.82 15.06
C TYR A 117 10.50 0.47 16.31
N ALA A 118 11.77 0.03 16.18
CA ALA A 118 12.65 -0.25 17.32
C ALA A 118 12.95 1.02 18.15
N ASP A 119 13.03 2.20 17.52
CA ASP A 119 13.09 3.48 18.24
C ASP A 119 11.67 3.91 18.66
N ARG A 120 11.24 3.42 19.81
CA ARG A 120 9.89 3.63 20.36
C ARG A 120 9.52 5.10 20.53
N LYS A 121 10.50 5.96 20.83
CA LYS A 121 10.26 7.41 21.01
C LYS A 121 10.01 8.09 19.67
N LYS A 122 10.83 7.79 18.69
CA LYS A 122 10.68 8.30 17.31
C LYS A 122 9.37 7.80 16.70
N TRP A 123 9.06 6.51 16.91
CA TRP A 123 7.80 5.92 16.45
C TRP A 123 6.58 6.58 17.08
N ALA A 124 6.57 6.78 18.39
CA ALA A 124 5.48 7.46 19.08
C ALA A 124 5.25 8.90 18.55
N LYS A 125 6.33 9.61 18.17
CA LYS A 125 6.19 10.93 17.52
C LYS A 125 5.47 10.83 16.18
N LYS A 126 5.81 9.86 15.34
CA LYS A 126 5.09 9.61 14.07
C LYS A 126 3.60 9.32 14.32
N MET A 127 3.30 8.45 15.30
CA MET A 127 1.92 8.14 15.70
C MET A 127 1.14 9.39 16.12
N LEU A 128 1.71 10.22 16.97
CA LEU A 128 1.07 11.45 17.44
C LEU A 128 0.81 12.45 16.31
N ILE A 129 1.72 12.58 15.36
CA ILE A 129 1.52 13.43 14.18
C ILE A 129 0.36 12.93 13.35
N ASN A 130 0.29 11.61 13.09
CA ASN A 130 -0.82 10.99 12.37
C ASN A 130 -2.16 11.24 13.08
N ILE A 131 -2.25 10.98 14.37
CA ILE A 131 -3.48 11.24 15.17
C ILE A 131 -3.88 12.72 15.07
N ALA A 132 -2.94 13.64 15.30
CA ALA A 132 -3.21 15.07 15.29
C ALA A 132 -3.73 15.60 13.96
N LYS A 133 -3.32 14.97 12.85
CA LYS A 133 -3.74 15.34 11.49
C LYS A 133 -5.01 14.63 11.02
N ALA A 134 -5.42 13.54 11.67
CA ALA A 134 -6.55 12.71 11.24
C ALA A 134 -7.89 13.42 11.26
N GLY A 135 -8.04 14.49 12.08
CA GLY A 135 -9.24 15.31 12.11
C GLY A 135 -9.62 15.94 10.75
N PHE A 136 -8.65 16.09 9.85
CA PHE A 136 -8.91 16.53 8.47
C PHE A 136 -9.94 15.65 7.76
N PHE A 137 -9.98 14.36 8.05
CA PHE A 137 -10.90 13.40 7.43
C PHE A 137 -12.25 13.27 8.16
N SER A 138 -12.59 14.23 9.04
CA SER A 138 -13.91 14.23 9.69
C SER A 138 -15.01 14.53 8.67
N SER A 139 -16.17 13.89 8.85
CA SER A 139 -17.35 14.16 8.03
C SER A 139 -17.84 15.60 8.17
N ASP A 140 -17.75 16.17 9.40
CA ASP A 140 -18.18 17.55 9.65
C ASP A 140 -17.39 18.56 8.83
N ARG A 141 -16.04 18.40 8.77
CA ARG A 141 -15.21 19.24 7.91
C ARG A 141 -15.57 19.07 6.44
N THR A 142 -15.76 17.82 6.00
CA THR A 142 -16.08 17.53 4.60
C THR A 142 -17.41 18.16 4.19
N ILE A 143 -18.44 18.04 5.04
CA ILE A 143 -19.75 18.65 4.79
C ILE A 143 -19.67 20.18 4.82
N ALA A 144 -18.92 20.75 5.77
CA ALA A 144 -18.71 22.19 5.81
C ALA A 144 -18.04 22.72 4.52
N GLN A 145 -17.02 22.02 4.04
CA GLN A 145 -16.35 22.36 2.78
C GLN A 145 -17.28 22.24 1.56
N TYR A 146 -18.10 21.18 1.48
CA TYR A 146 -19.10 21.05 0.43
C TYR A 146 -20.13 22.18 0.47
N ASN A 147 -20.54 22.58 1.68
CA ASN A 147 -21.45 23.71 1.81
C ASN A 147 -20.83 25.02 1.33
N GLU A 148 -19.60 25.29 1.73
CA GLU A 148 -18.88 26.53 1.38
C GLU A 148 -18.53 26.61 -0.11
N GLU A 149 -18.02 25.53 -0.70
CA GLU A 149 -17.47 25.54 -2.06
C GLU A 149 -18.52 25.22 -3.13
N ILE A 150 -19.49 24.35 -2.84
CA ILE A 150 -20.40 23.78 -3.83
C ILE A 150 -21.84 24.22 -3.60
N TRP A 151 -22.40 23.92 -2.44
CA TRP A 151 -23.83 24.14 -2.19
C TRP A 151 -24.18 25.60 -1.88
N LYS A 152 -23.31 26.29 -1.13
CA LYS A 152 -23.46 27.70 -0.74
C LYS A 152 -24.78 27.99 -0.02
N LEU A 153 -25.18 27.07 0.88
CA LEU A 153 -26.39 27.16 1.68
C LEU A 153 -26.23 28.09 2.88
#